data_ac20c55512fca0afb3a730f853ef026d
#
_entry.id   ac20c55512fca0afb3a730f853ef026d
#
_cell.length_a   1.000
_cell.length_b   1.000
_cell.length_c   1.000
_cell.angle_alpha   90.00
_cell.angle_beta   90.00
_cell.angle_gamma   90.00
#
_symmetry.space_group_name_H-M   'P 1'
#
loop_
_entity.id
_entity.type
_entity.pdbx_description
1 polymer ?
#
loop_
_entity_poly.entity_id
_entity_poly.type
_entity_poly.pdbx_seq_one_letter_code
_entity_poly.pdbx_strand_id
1 'polypeptide(L)'
;TPREPVRFELSKRNKYLVLLFFGTVIFFSLLLPVGVLSYWLIRGISNGNPITGSLAGIAGSLTAATVTSFFAMIIATPIVVMISQYKSKFGDLFEKVTLTLYGLPHIAVGISMLFITIKIFPTIYQTFITLIISYLIVFLPQAVGGGQASMEQVKVSYIEASAGLGLSRFCLLYTSDAADDWSS
;
A
#
# COMPACT_ATOMS: atom_id res chain seq x y z
N THR A 1 -10.28 -30.28 4.04
CA THR A 1 -11.53 -29.75 4.64
C THR A 1 -11.22 -28.41 5.30
N PRO A 2 -11.88 -27.33 4.91
CA PRO A 2 -11.71 -26.05 5.59
C PRO A 2 -12.13 -26.22 7.04
N ARG A 3 -11.25 -25.84 7.97
CA ARG A 3 -11.56 -25.82 9.41
C ARG A 3 -12.58 -24.72 9.63
N GLU A 4 -13.75 -25.08 10.13
CA GLU A 4 -14.75 -24.09 10.54
C GLU A 4 -14.15 -23.15 11.60
N PRO A 5 -14.34 -21.83 11.46
CA PRO A 5 -13.83 -20.88 12.45
C PRO A 5 -14.54 -21.13 13.79
N VAL A 6 -13.76 -21.33 14.86
CA VAL A 6 -14.29 -21.50 16.22
C VAL A 6 -14.93 -20.19 16.65
N ARG A 7 -16.25 -20.15 16.73
CA ARG A 7 -17.01 -19.00 17.23
C ARG A 7 -17.04 -19.03 18.74
N PHE A 8 -16.37 -18.08 19.39
CA PHE A 8 -16.44 -17.88 20.83
C PHE A 8 -17.62 -16.97 21.15
N GLU A 9 -18.58 -17.45 21.96
CA GLU A 9 -19.65 -16.63 22.50
C GLU A 9 -19.11 -15.78 23.65
N LEU A 10 -19.02 -14.48 23.43
CA LEU A 10 -18.61 -13.53 24.46
C LEU A 10 -19.74 -13.28 25.44
N SER A 11 -19.46 -13.36 26.76
CA SER A 11 -20.37 -12.91 27.81
C SER A 11 -20.79 -11.45 27.57
N LYS A 12 -22.01 -11.08 27.99
CA LYS A 12 -22.56 -9.72 27.81
C LYS A 12 -21.57 -8.63 28.27
N ARG A 13 -20.94 -8.81 29.43
CA ARG A 13 -19.93 -7.87 29.96
C ARG A 13 -18.72 -7.74 29.07
N ASN A 14 -18.20 -8.83 28.56
CA ASN A 14 -17.04 -8.82 27.67
C ASN A 14 -17.38 -8.18 26.32
N LYS A 15 -18.60 -8.36 25.82
CA LYS A 15 -19.08 -7.70 24.61
C LYS A 15 -19.08 -6.17 24.76
N TYR A 16 -19.57 -5.64 25.90
CA TYR A 16 -19.51 -4.19 26.15
C TYR A 16 -18.08 -3.67 26.29
N LEU A 17 -17.17 -4.40 26.91
CA LEU A 17 -15.76 -4.02 27.01
C LEU A 17 -15.08 -3.97 25.63
N VAL A 18 -15.35 -4.96 24.79
CA VAL A 18 -14.84 -4.99 23.42
C VAL A 18 -15.40 -3.82 22.60
N LEU A 19 -16.72 -3.56 22.69
CA LEU A 19 -17.34 -2.43 22.00
C LEU A 19 -16.79 -1.08 22.48
N LEU A 20 -16.59 -0.92 23.79
CA LEU A 20 -15.98 0.28 24.37
C LEU A 20 -14.54 0.47 23.85
N PHE A 21 -13.75 -0.60 23.84
CA PHE A 21 -12.38 -0.55 23.35
C PHE A 21 -12.33 -0.14 21.87
N PHE A 22 -13.08 -0.81 21.00
CA PHE A 22 -13.14 -0.44 19.59
C PHE A 22 -13.73 0.95 19.35
N GLY A 23 -14.78 1.32 20.11
CA GLY A 23 -15.35 2.66 20.07
C GLY A 23 -14.33 3.75 20.43
N THR A 24 -13.52 3.51 21.46
CA THR A 24 -12.43 4.42 21.86
C THR A 24 -11.36 4.52 20.77
N VAL A 25 -10.94 3.39 20.23
CA VAL A 25 -9.97 3.38 19.12
C VAL A 25 -10.51 4.15 17.92
N ILE A 26 -11.75 3.92 17.50
CA ILE A 26 -12.37 4.64 16.37
C ILE A 26 -12.49 6.13 16.67
N PHE A 27 -12.87 6.50 17.90
CA PHE A 27 -12.99 7.89 18.30
C PHE A 27 -11.65 8.63 18.17
N PHE A 28 -10.60 8.12 18.76
CA PHE A 28 -9.28 8.77 18.73
C PHE A 28 -8.58 8.67 17.37
N SER A 29 -8.77 7.58 16.65
CA SER A 29 -8.11 7.32 15.36
C SER A 29 -8.81 8.00 14.18
N LEU A 30 -10.13 8.15 14.21
CA LEU A 30 -10.92 8.65 13.08
C LEU A 30 -11.69 9.93 13.44
N LEU A 31 -12.56 9.87 14.44
CA LEU A 31 -13.49 10.98 14.71
C LEU A 31 -12.77 12.24 15.21
N LEU A 32 -11.78 12.09 16.06
CA LEU A 32 -11.03 13.23 16.59
C LEU A 32 -10.21 13.93 15.49
N PRO A 33 -9.35 13.25 14.69
CA PRO A 33 -8.60 13.92 13.62
C PRO A 33 -9.52 14.55 12.56
N VAL A 34 -10.56 13.83 12.13
CA VAL A 34 -11.52 14.34 11.14
C VAL A 34 -12.27 15.55 11.70
N GLY A 35 -12.70 15.50 12.96
CA GLY A 35 -13.36 16.61 13.62
C GLY A 35 -12.49 17.87 13.72
N VAL A 36 -11.22 17.71 14.11
CA VAL A 36 -10.24 18.81 14.19
C VAL A 36 -9.99 19.42 12.80
N LEU A 37 -9.77 18.58 11.78
CA LEU A 37 -9.53 19.05 10.41
C LEU A 37 -10.79 19.75 9.85
N SER A 38 -11.97 19.21 10.11
CA SER A 38 -13.24 19.83 9.70
C SER A 38 -13.45 21.19 10.37
N TYR A 39 -13.16 21.29 11.67
CA TYR A 39 -13.20 22.55 12.41
C TYR A 39 -12.28 23.60 11.78
N TRP A 40 -11.02 23.25 11.51
CA TRP A 40 -10.08 24.17 10.89
C TRP A 40 -10.47 24.55 9.47
N LEU A 41 -11.03 23.62 8.70
CA LEU A 41 -11.56 23.90 7.35
C LEU A 41 -12.70 24.92 7.40
N ILE A 42 -13.70 24.69 8.24
CA ILE A 42 -14.87 25.57 8.39
C ILE A 42 -14.41 26.98 8.84
N ARG A 43 -13.51 27.04 9.82
CA ARG A 43 -12.96 28.30 10.31
C ARG A 43 -12.12 29.03 9.25
N GLY A 44 -11.37 28.29 8.44
CA GLY A 44 -10.63 28.88 7.32
C GLY A 44 -11.55 29.51 6.28
N ILE A 45 -12.61 28.82 5.90
CA ILE A 45 -13.62 29.31 4.95
C ILE A 45 -14.34 30.54 5.53
N SER A 46 -14.77 30.50 6.79
CA SER A 46 -15.47 31.62 7.43
C SER A 46 -14.60 32.86 7.57
N ASN A 47 -13.28 32.72 7.64
CA ASN A 47 -12.32 33.84 7.65
C ASN A 47 -11.97 34.35 6.23
N GLY A 48 -12.65 33.89 5.19
CA GLY A 48 -12.46 34.35 3.81
C GLY A 48 -11.25 33.76 3.09
N ASN A 49 -10.62 32.69 3.63
CA ASN A 49 -9.55 32.01 2.93
C ASN A 49 -10.09 31.26 1.70
N PRO A 50 -9.53 31.46 0.50
CA PRO A 50 -10.01 30.79 -0.70
C PRO A 50 -9.70 29.30 -0.66
N ILE A 51 -10.69 28.46 -0.98
CA ILE A 51 -10.55 26.99 -1.05
C ILE A 51 -9.70 26.56 -2.26
N THR A 52 -9.50 27.45 -3.23
CA THR A 52 -8.81 27.14 -4.49
C THR A 52 -7.41 26.56 -4.30
N GLY A 53 -6.64 27.06 -3.32
CA GLY A 53 -5.33 26.52 -2.97
C GLY A 53 -5.40 25.08 -2.44
N SER A 54 -6.41 24.77 -1.64
CA SER A 54 -6.63 23.42 -1.10
C SER A 54 -7.03 22.44 -2.19
N LEU A 55 -7.87 22.86 -3.15
CA LEU A 55 -8.25 22.02 -4.29
C LEU A 55 -7.06 21.71 -5.20
N ALA A 56 -6.19 22.68 -5.45
CA ALA A 56 -4.95 22.48 -6.19
C ALA A 56 -4.02 21.50 -5.46
N GLY A 57 -3.90 21.60 -4.13
CA GLY A 57 -3.15 20.66 -3.29
C GLY A 57 -3.70 19.24 -3.36
N ILE A 58 -5.04 19.08 -3.31
CA ILE A 58 -5.69 17.76 -3.46
C ILE A 58 -5.38 17.16 -4.83
N ALA A 59 -5.55 17.94 -5.90
CA ALA A 59 -5.26 17.48 -7.26
C ALA A 59 -3.79 17.06 -7.42
N GLY A 60 -2.86 17.84 -6.88
CA GLY A 60 -1.43 17.52 -6.88
C GLY A 60 -1.12 16.22 -6.12
N SER A 61 -1.71 16.04 -4.94
CA SER A 61 -1.53 14.82 -4.13
C SER A 61 -2.11 13.59 -4.81
N LEU A 62 -3.31 13.69 -5.41
CA LEU A 62 -3.92 12.60 -6.15
C LEU A 62 -3.09 12.22 -7.38
N THR A 63 -2.59 13.20 -8.12
CA THR A 63 -1.74 12.97 -9.28
C THR A 63 -0.44 12.28 -8.87
N ALA A 64 0.23 12.75 -7.80
CA ALA A 64 1.44 12.13 -7.28
C ALA A 64 1.20 10.68 -6.84
N ALA A 65 0.12 10.44 -6.10
CA ALA A 65 -0.25 9.11 -5.64
C ALA A 65 -0.55 8.15 -6.79
N THR A 66 -1.34 8.59 -7.79
CA THR A 66 -1.72 7.77 -8.94
C THR A 66 -0.50 7.40 -9.80
N VAL A 67 0.33 8.40 -10.13
CA VAL A 67 1.54 8.17 -10.92
C VAL A 67 2.51 7.24 -10.18
N THR A 68 2.74 7.49 -8.89
CA THR A 68 3.62 6.63 -8.07
C THR A 68 3.10 5.20 -7.98
N SER A 69 1.80 5.01 -7.74
CA SER A 69 1.17 3.68 -7.65
C SER A 69 1.31 2.91 -8.97
N PHE A 70 1.10 3.59 -10.09
CA PHE A 70 1.25 2.99 -11.41
C PHE A 70 2.67 2.47 -11.64
N PHE A 71 3.69 3.29 -11.39
CA PHE A 71 5.08 2.86 -11.51
C PHE A 71 5.47 1.81 -10.47
N ALA A 72 4.97 1.94 -9.23
CA ALA A 72 5.22 0.94 -8.18
C ALA A 72 4.67 -0.43 -8.59
N MET A 73 3.47 -0.52 -9.17
CA MET A 73 2.92 -1.78 -9.67
C MET A 73 3.76 -2.37 -10.81
N ILE A 74 4.16 -1.55 -11.77
CA ILE A 74 5.00 -2.03 -12.89
C ILE A 74 6.32 -2.62 -12.38
N ILE A 75 6.96 -1.98 -11.40
CA ILE A 75 8.23 -2.42 -10.85
C ILE A 75 8.04 -3.60 -9.88
N ALA A 76 7.00 -3.57 -9.04
CA ALA A 76 6.74 -4.61 -8.06
C ALA A 76 6.35 -5.95 -8.70
N THR A 77 5.56 -5.93 -9.78
CA THR A 77 5.05 -7.17 -10.42
C THR A 77 6.16 -8.16 -10.79
N PRO A 78 7.21 -7.79 -11.57
CA PRO A 78 8.27 -8.73 -11.89
C PRO A 78 9.07 -9.18 -10.65
N ILE A 79 9.24 -8.31 -9.66
CA ILE A 79 9.92 -8.64 -8.40
C ILE A 79 9.12 -9.69 -7.63
N VAL A 80 7.81 -9.50 -7.48
CA VAL A 80 6.90 -10.45 -6.82
C VAL A 80 6.92 -11.81 -7.51
N VAL A 81 6.81 -11.84 -8.85
CA VAL A 81 6.87 -13.08 -9.62
C VAL A 81 8.21 -13.78 -9.41
N MET A 82 9.31 -13.03 -9.40
CA MET A 82 10.65 -13.58 -9.22
C MET A 82 10.84 -14.17 -7.82
N ILE A 83 10.35 -13.53 -6.78
CA ILE A 83 10.41 -14.01 -5.39
C ILE A 83 9.50 -15.24 -5.20
N SER A 84 8.26 -15.18 -5.69
CA SER A 84 7.24 -16.19 -5.39
C SER A 84 7.36 -17.46 -6.25
N GLN A 85 7.79 -17.32 -7.52
CA GLN A 85 7.80 -18.45 -8.47
C GLN A 85 9.18 -19.01 -8.77
N TYR A 86 10.23 -18.20 -8.62
CA TYR A 86 11.59 -18.61 -8.94
C TYR A 86 12.42 -18.63 -7.66
N LYS A 87 12.67 -19.84 -7.10
CA LYS A 87 13.65 -20.03 -6.02
C LYS A 87 15.06 -19.79 -6.55
N SER A 88 15.44 -18.53 -6.69
CA SER A 88 16.75 -18.13 -7.21
C SER A 88 17.47 -17.24 -6.19
N LYS A 89 18.80 -17.24 -6.24
CA LYS A 89 19.62 -16.36 -5.39
C LYS A 89 19.27 -14.87 -5.58
N PHE A 90 18.79 -14.51 -6.76
CA PHE A 90 18.30 -13.13 -7.04
C PHE A 90 16.96 -12.85 -6.36
N GLY A 91 16.02 -13.82 -6.35
CA GLY A 91 14.78 -13.71 -5.61
C GLY A 91 15.02 -13.46 -4.12
N ASP A 92 15.90 -14.28 -3.51
CA ASP A 92 16.28 -14.13 -2.09
C ASP A 92 16.95 -12.77 -1.80
N LEU A 93 17.73 -12.24 -2.76
CA LEU A 93 18.34 -10.92 -2.62
C LEU A 93 17.29 -9.82 -2.64
N PHE A 94 16.35 -9.86 -3.60
CA PHE A 94 15.27 -8.86 -3.70
C PHE A 94 14.34 -8.91 -2.49
N GLU A 95 14.04 -10.09 -1.97
CA GLU A 95 13.25 -10.24 -0.74
C GLU A 95 13.95 -9.57 0.45
N LYS A 96 15.24 -9.85 0.65
CA LYS A 96 16.03 -9.24 1.73
C LYS A 96 16.13 -7.72 1.59
N VAL A 97 16.34 -7.21 0.37
CA VAL A 97 16.37 -5.76 0.10
C VAL A 97 15.01 -5.14 0.42
N THR A 98 13.91 -5.76 -0.02
CA THR A 98 12.55 -5.29 0.26
C THR A 98 12.28 -5.24 1.76
N LEU A 99 12.63 -6.29 2.50
CA LEU A 99 12.48 -6.32 3.97
C LEU A 99 13.33 -5.26 4.66
N THR A 100 14.55 -5.01 4.17
CA THR A 100 15.42 -3.95 4.70
C THR A 100 14.81 -2.57 4.47
N LEU A 101 14.28 -2.32 3.28
CA LEU A 101 13.62 -1.05 2.95
C LEU A 101 12.35 -0.81 3.78
N TYR A 102 11.64 -1.87 4.18
CA TYR A 102 10.50 -1.77 5.10
C TYR A 102 10.88 -1.17 6.46
N GLY A 103 12.09 -1.43 6.93
CA GLY A 103 12.62 -0.92 8.20
C GLY A 103 13.12 0.53 8.14
N LEU A 104 13.19 1.16 6.96
CA LEU A 104 13.70 2.51 6.83
C LEU A 104 12.65 3.55 7.28
N PRO A 105 13.01 4.48 8.18
CA PRO A 105 12.14 5.59 8.52
C PRO A 105 11.87 6.48 7.29
N HIS A 106 10.60 6.72 6.97
CA HIS A 106 10.20 7.55 5.83
C HIS A 106 10.85 8.94 5.84
N ILE A 107 11.02 9.52 7.05
CA ILE A 107 11.70 10.81 7.24
C ILE A 107 13.16 10.74 6.80
N ALA A 108 13.86 9.64 7.09
CA ALA A 108 15.26 9.46 6.68
C ALA A 108 15.39 9.42 5.16
N VAL A 109 14.48 8.73 4.48
CA VAL A 109 14.42 8.71 3.01
C VAL A 109 14.18 10.12 2.46
N GLY A 110 13.22 10.86 3.01
CA GLY A 110 12.93 12.23 2.60
C GLY A 110 14.14 13.17 2.74
N ILE A 111 14.82 13.14 3.89
CA ILE A 111 16.01 13.97 4.12
C ILE A 111 17.17 13.55 3.19
N SER A 112 17.36 12.25 2.98
CA SER A 112 18.40 11.75 2.08
C SER A 112 18.15 12.19 0.64
N MET A 113 16.90 12.11 0.16
CA MET A 113 16.52 12.56 -1.17
C MET A 113 16.68 14.08 -1.33
N LEU A 114 16.32 14.84 -0.30
CA LEU A 114 16.59 16.29 -0.28
C LEU A 114 18.08 16.58 -0.44
N PHE A 115 18.94 15.91 0.32
CA PHE A 115 20.38 16.09 0.28
C PHE A 115 20.96 15.69 -1.09
N ILE A 116 20.56 14.54 -1.63
CA ILE A 116 21.01 14.07 -2.95
C ILE A 116 20.61 15.04 -4.04
N THR A 117 19.38 15.52 -4.05
CA THR A 117 18.91 16.44 -5.09
C THR A 117 19.58 17.79 -5.00
N ILE A 118 19.81 18.34 -3.81
CA ILE A 118 20.53 19.61 -3.65
C ILE A 118 22.00 19.50 -4.10
N LYS A 119 22.68 18.40 -3.74
CA LYS A 119 24.13 18.27 -3.94
C LYS A 119 24.54 17.66 -5.27
N ILE A 120 23.75 16.69 -5.76
CA ILE A 120 24.13 15.88 -6.93
C ILE A 120 23.27 16.24 -8.15
N PHE A 121 21.99 16.46 -7.94
CA PHE A 121 21.02 16.70 -9.02
C PHE A 121 20.21 17.99 -8.80
N PRO A 122 20.85 19.18 -8.74
CA PRO A 122 20.12 20.42 -8.42
C PRO A 122 19.01 20.76 -9.41
N THR A 123 19.09 20.27 -10.64
CA THR A 123 18.09 20.49 -11.70
C THR A 123 16.72 19.89 -11.36
N ILE A 124 16.69 18.78 -10.63
CA ILE A 124 15.43 18.11 -10.26
C ILE A 124 14.99 18.43 -8.83
N TYR A 125 15.72 19.27 -8.13
CA TYR A 125 15.36 19.71 -6.78
C TYR A 125 13.99 20.40 -6.76
N GLN A 126 13.15 20.01 -5.81
CA GLN A 126 11.76 20.49 -5.67
C GLN A 126 10.86 20.25 -6.90
N THR A 127 11.21 19.29 -7.77
CA THR A 127 10.36 18.90 -8.88
C THR A 127 9.43 17.73 -8.50
N PHE A 128 8.38 17.57 -9.29
CA PHE A 128 7.46 16.44 -9.18
C PHE A 128 8.15 15.08 -9.36
N ILE A 129 9.24 15.03 -10.16
CA ILE A 129 10.05 13.84 -10.39
C ILE A 129 10.72 13.36 -9.10
N THR A 130 11.32 14.29 -8.34
CA THR A 130 11.94 13.97 -7.05
C THR A 130 10.92 13.41 -6.05
N LEU A 131 9.70 13.97 -6.05
CA LEU A 131 8.62 13.49 -5.20
C LEU A 131 8.22 12.04 -5.57
N ILE A 132 8.03 11.76 -6.86
CA ILE A 132 7.68 10.41 -7.33
C ILE A 132 8.78 9.40 -6.98
N ILE A 133 10.05 9.73 -7.22
CA ILE A 133 11.18 8.84 -6.87
C ILE A 133 11.20 8.57 -5.37
N SER A 134 11.03 9.59 -4.54
CA SER A 134 10.98 9.46 -3.08
C SER A 134 9.83 8.53 -2.65
N TYR A 135 8.66 8.70 -3.22
CA TYR A 135 7.50 7.86 -2.95
C TYR A 135 7.70 6.42 -3.43
N LEU A 136 8.34 6.22 -4.59
CA LEU A 136 8.66 4.88 -5.07
C LEU A 136 9.58 4.14 -4.10
N ILE A 137 10.64 4.78 -3.60
CA ILE A 137 11.56 4.18 -2.63
C ILE A 137 10.81 3.76 -1.36
N VAL A 138 9.88 4.59 -0.89
CA VAL A 138 9.13 4.36 0.35
C VAL A 138 8.03 3.30 0.17
N PHE A 139 7.29 3.33 -0.94
CA PHE A 139 6.08 2.51 -1.11
C PHE A 139 6.31 1.23 -1.93
N LEU A 140 7.42 1.12 -2.67
CA LEU A 140 7.74 -0.09 -3.42
C LEU A 140 7.81 -1.36 -2.54
N PRO A 141 8.42 -1.33 -1.33
CA PRO A 141 8.40 -2.49 -0.45
C PRO A 141 6.99 -2.94 -0.05
N GLN A 142 6.08 -1.98 0.16
CA GLN A 142 4.67 -2.26 0.50
C GLN A 142 3.93 -2.90 -0.69
N ALA A 143 4.18 -2.40 -1.91
CA ALA A 143 3.61 -2.98 -3.13
C ALA A 143 4.12 -4.42 -3.35
N VAL A 144 5.42 -4.67 -3.13
CA VAL A 144 6.00 -6.02 -3.22
C VAL A 144 5.42 -6.94 -2.15
N GLY A 145 5.34 -6.49 -0.89
CA GLY A 145 4.79 -7.29 0.22
C GLY A 145 3.31 -7.63 0.02
N GLY A 146 2.51 -6.67 -0.44
CA GLY A 146 1.10 -6.92 -0.80
C GLY A 146 0.95 -7.92 -1.95
N GLY A 147 1.80 -7.80 -2.97
CA GLY A 147 1.84 -8.74 -4.09
C GLY A 147 2.24 -10.15 -3.67
N GLN A 148 3.22 -10.30 -2.78
CA GLN A 148 3.62 -11.60 -2.24
C GLN A 148 2.47 -12.23 -1.45
N ALA A 149 1.82 -11.48 -0.55
CA ALA A 149 0.68 -11.98 0.22
C ALA A 149 -0.48 -12.44 -0.67
N SER A 150 -0.74 -11.74 -1.78
CA SER A 150 -1.73 -12.16 -2.78
C SER A 150 -1.33 -13.45 -3.49
N MET A 151 -0.04 -13.58 -3.85
CA MET A 151 0.46 -14.79 -4.51
C MET A 151 0.44 -16.03 -3.61
N GLU A 152 0.65 -15.88 -2.31
CA GLU A 152 0.59 -16.98 -1.33
C GLU A 152 -0.84 -17.52 -1.16
N GLN A 153 -1.86 -16.73 -1.43
CA GLN A 153 -3.26 -17.17 -1.39
C GLN A 153 -3.64 -18.04 -2.59
N VAL A 154 -2.90 -17.98 -3.69
CA VAL A 154 -3.14 -18.81 -4.88
C VAL A 154 -2.69 -20.23 -4.60
N LYS A 155 -3.64 -21.17 -4.52
CA LYS A 155 -3.32 -22.59 -4.31
C LYS A 155 -2.46 -23.12 -5.45
N VAL A 156 -1.40 -23.85 -5.11
CA VAL A 156 -0.47 -24.49 -6.08
C VAL A 156 -1.22 -25.33 -7.10
N SER A 157 -2.33 -25.96 -6.71
CA SER A 157 -3.19 -26.74 -7.61
C SER A 157 -3.79 -25.96 -8.79
N TYR A 158 -4.04 -24.65 -8.62
CA TYR A 158 -4.51 -23.82 -9.74
C TYR A 158 -3.38 -23.51 -10.73
N ILE A 159 -2.16 -23.35 -10.21
CA ILE A 159 -0.96 -23.13 -11.05
C ILE A 159 -0.65 -24.37 -11.88
N GLU A 160 -0.77 -25.58 -11.29
CA GLU A 160 -0.56 -26.85 -11.97
C GLU A 160 -1.66 -27.14 -12.99
N ALA A 161 -2.93 -26.87 -12.64
CA ALA A 161 -4.06 -27.07 -13.56
C ALA A 161 -3.98 -26.15 -14.79
N SER A 162 -3.56 -24.90 -14.62
CA SER A 162 -3.40 -23.97 -15.75
C SER A 162 -2.22 -24.32 -16.65
N ALA A 163 -1.13 -24.80 -16.07
CA ALA A 163 0.01 -25.31 -16.85
C ALA A 163 -0.41 -26.54 -17.68
N GLY A 164 -1.26 -27.41 -17.12
CA GLY A 164 -1.86 -28.53 -17.86
C GLY A 164 -2.78 -28.12 -19.01
N LEU A 165 -3.39 -26.94 -18.94
CA LEU A 165 -4.24 -26.36 -19.99
C LEU A 165 -3.45 -25.49 -20.99
N GLY A 166 -2.13 -25.41 -20.89
CA GLY A 166 -1.28 -24.61 -21.77
C GLY A 166 -1.42 -23.10 -21.61
N LEU A 167 -2.05 -22.63 -20.52
CA LEU A 167 -2.19 -21.22 -20.23
C LEU A 167 -0.87 -20.66 -19.66
N SER A 168 -0.52 -19.44 -20.05
CA SER A 168 0.67 -18.80 -19.50
C SER A 168 0.43 -18.41 -18.03
N ARG A 169 1.48 -18.49 -17.21
CA ARG A 169 1.43 -18.15 -15.79
C ARG A 169 0.98 -16.69 -15.52
N PHE A 170 1.16 -15.81 -16.50
CA PHE A 170 0.63 -14.43 -16.47
C PHE A 170 -0.91 -14.38 -16.57
N CYS A 171 -1.50 -15.29 -17.34
CA CYS A 171 -2.95 -15.38 -17.49
C CYS A 171 -3.63 -15.75 -16.17
N LEU A 172 -2.99 -16.60 -15.37
CA LEU A 172 -3.47 -16.99 -14.03
C LEU A 172 -3.48 -15.84 -13.03
N LEU A 173 -2.46 -14.98 -13.07
CA LEU A 173 -2.37 -13.82 -12.18
C LEU A 173 -3.56 -12.87 -12.40
N TYR A 174 -4.02 -12.74 -13.64
CA TYR A 174 -5.13 -11.86 -14.00
C TYR A 174 -6.51 -12.51 -13.75
N THR A 175 -6.63 -13.85 -13.91
CA THR A 175 -7.91 -14.55 -13.79
C THR A 175 -8.25 -15.01 -12.38
N SER A 176 -7.25 -15.21 -11.49
CA SER A 176 -7.51 -15.62 -10.10
C SER A 176 -8.16 -14.49 -9.28
N ASP A 177 -7.81 -13.24 -9.56
CA ASP A 177 -8.40 -12.07 -8.89
C ASP A 177 -9.87 -11.84 -9.30
N ALA A 178 -10.22 -12.19 -10.55
CA ALA A 178 -11.58 -12.09 -11.06
C ALA A 178 -12.50 -13.24 -10.60
N ALA A 179 -11.95 -14.40 -10.18
CA ALA A 179 -12.73 -15.55 -9.76
C ALA A 179 -13.20 -15.46 -8.30
N ASP A 180 -12.47 -14.75 -7.42
CA ASP A 180 -12.86 -14.55 -6.02
C ASP A 180 -14.02 -13.55 -5.86
N ASP A 181 -14.17 -12.60 -6.79
CA ASP A 181 -15.27 -11.63 -6.79
C ASP A 181 -16.64 -12.22 -7.15
N TRP A 182 -16.69 -13.43 -7.74
CA TRP A 182 -17.92 -14.10 -8.15
C TRP A 182 -18.39 -15.19 -7.16
N SER A 183 -17.62 -15.49 -6.13
CA SER A 183 -17.91 -16.57 -5.16
C SER A 183 -18.37 -16.08 -3.77
N SER A 184 -18.58 -14.76 -3.59
CA SER A 184 -19.07 -14.15 -2.34
C SER A 184 -20.57 -13.85 -2.35
#